data_275213388a75ce3ca20b51071c078c67
#
_entry.id   275213388a75ce3ca20b51071c078c67
#
_cell.length_a   1.000
_cell.length_b   1.000
_cell.length_c   1.000
_cell.angle_alpha   90.00
_cell.angle_beta   90.00
_cell.angle_gamma   90.00
#
_symmetry.space_group_name_H-M   'P 1'
#
loop_
_entity.id
_entity.type
_entity.pdbx_description
1 polymer ?
#
loop_
_entity_poly.entity_id
_entity_poly.type
_entity_poly.pdbx_seq_one_letter_code
_entity_poly.pdbx_strand_id
1 'polypeptide(L)'
;QTNIGSNENLSSKVATGAYYCEQAKAKYDSSWTSGSATMTVYSSYTPDFKCTTDGNGKGPVNASVGLLSYDEVVHAGGYYNQSNSNYYLYNSAIYWWTMSPAGFNGSYSRVWFVGTPGNINDRDVTNTHRLRAVLSLNADTLVTGSGTSSDPYKVAS
;
A
#
# COMPACT_ATOMS: atom_id res chain seq x y z
N GLN A 1 12.59 1.40 7.38
CA GLN A 1 13.29 1.83 6.15
C GLN A 1 14.54 0.96 6.03
N THR A 2 14.57 0.10 5.04
CA THR A 2 15.81 -0.59 4.68
C THR A 2 16.71 0.47 4.09
N ASN A 3 17.74 0.89 4.82
CA ASN A 3 18.80 1.71 4.27
C ASN A 3 19.63 0.81 3.35
N ILE A 4 19.32 0.86 2.08
CA ILE A 4 20.11 0.22 1.05
C ILE A 4 21.37 1.08 0.92
N GLY A 5 22.51 0.54 1.35
CA GLY A 5 23.79 1.23 1.28
C GLY A 5 24.09 1.73 -0.14
N SER A 6 24.65 2.91 -0.25
CA SER A 6 24.79 3.67 -1.50
C SER A 6 25.78 3.08 -2.53
N ASN A 7 26.38 1.93 -2.28
CA ASN A 7 27.50 1.40 -3.08
C ASN A 7 27.33 -0.02 -3.61
N GLU A 8 26.17 -0.65 -3.44
CA GLU A 8 25.93 -2.01 -3.93
C GLU A 8 24.96 -2.01 -5.11
N ASN A 9 25.31 -2.73 -6.15
CA ASN A 9 24.37 -3.00 -7.25
C ASN A 9 23.34 -4.01 -6.77
N LEU A 10 22.28 -3.52 -6.14
CA LEU A 10 21.21 -4.34 -5.59
C LEU A 10 20.19 -4.79 -6.65
N SER A 11 20.36 -4.40 -7.90
CA SER A 11 19.44 -4.79 -8.97
C SER A 11 19.35 -6.31 -9.13
N SER A 12 20.45 -7.02 -8.91
CA SER A 12 20.48 -8.50 -8.93
C SER A 12 19.76 -9.16 -7.75
N LYS A 13 19.47 -8.40 -6.69
CA LYS A 13 18.77 -8.89 -5.50
C LYS A 13 17.25 -8.63 -5.57
N VAL A 14 16.80 -7.81 -6.52
CA VAL A 14 15.39 -7.49 -6.70
C VAL A 14 14.73 -8.56 -7.57
N ALA A 15 13.63 -9.11 -7.11
CA ALA A 15 12.82 -10.04 -7.90
C ALA A 15 12.22 -9.31 -9.11
N THR A 16 12.44 -9.83 -10.30
CA THR A 16 11.96 -9.24 -11.56
C THR A 16 10.49 -9.52 -11.84
N GLY A 17 9.88 -10.44 -11.07
CA GLY A 17 8.48 -10.84 -11.24
C GLY A 17 7.85 -11.13 -9.89
N ALA A 18 7.56 -10.10 -9.13
CA ALA A 18 6.77 -10.22 -7.90
C ALA A 18 5.28 -9.95 -8.19
N TYR A 19 4.40 -10.58 -7.44
CA TYR A 19 2.97 -10.34 -7.55
C TYR A 19 2.53 -9.32 -6.52
N TYR A 20 1.83 -8.29 -6.99
CA TYR A 20 1.23 -7.25 -6.17
C TYR A 20 -0.28 -7.30 -6.33
N CYS A 21 -1.01 -7.02 -5.25
CA CYS A 21 -2.46 -7.00 -5.25
C CYS A 21 -2.96 -5.55 -5.26
N GLU A 22 -3.57 -5.12 -6.34
CA GLU A 22 -4.14 -3.77 -6.43
C GLU A 22 -5.46 -3.63 -5.67
N GLN A 23 -6.13 -4.75 -5.43
CA GLN A 23 -7.44 -4.76 -4.81
C GLN A 23 -7.36 -4.63 -3.29
N ALA A 24 -8.26 -3.81 -2.74
CA ALA A 24 -8.56 -3.80 -1.32
C ALA A 24 -9.93 -4.45 -1.09
N LYS A 25 -10.05 -5.19 0.00
CA LYS A 25 -11.35 -5.67 0.49
C LYS A 25 -12.26 -4.50 0.87
N ALA A 26 -11.67 -3.42 1.40
CA ALA A 26 -12.35 -2.16 1.62
C ALA A 26 -12.61 -1.49 0.28
N LYS A 27 -13.67 -1.84 -0.35
CA LYS A 27 -14.16 -1.21 -1.56
C LYS A 27 -15.54 -0.63 -1.32
N TYR A 28 -15.89 0.32 -2.17
CA TYR A 28 -17.25 0.79 -2.21
C TYR A 28 -18.18 -0.38 -2.56
N ASP A 29 -19.35 -0.38 -1.98
CA ASP A 29 -20.33 -1.38 -2.32
C ASP A 29 -20.62 -1.36 -3.84
N SER A 30 -21.12 -2.46 -4.36
CA SER A 30 -21.25 -2.74 -5.79
C SER A 30 -22.11 -1.76 -6.59
N SER A 31 -22.76 -0.80 -5.94
CA SER A 31 -23.50 0.26 -6.60
C SER A 31 -22.62 1.42 -7.04
N TRP A 32 -21.65 1.17 -7.90
CA TRP A 32 -20.83 2.19 -8.56
C TRP A 32 -21.62 3.15 -9.44
N THR A 33 -22.91 3.19 -9.30
CA THR A 33 -23.77 4.14 -9.96
C THR A 33 -23.77 5.45 -9.22
N SER A 34 -23.08 6.41 -9.80
CA SER A 34 -23.23 7.85 -9.59
C SER A 34 -23.60 8.31 -8.16
N GLY A 35 -22.63 8.71 -7.38
CA GLY A 35 -22.84 9.84 -6.48
C GLY A 35 -22.89 9.56 -5.00
N SER A 36 -22.73 8.38 -4.49
CA SER A 36 -22.64 8.16 -3.04
C SER A 36 -22.08 6.80 -2.70
N ALA A 37 -20.79 6.64 -2.90
CA ALA A 37 -20.12 5.49 -2.33
C ALA A 37 -20.02 5.69 -0.82
N THR A 38 -20.90 5.06 -0.07
CA THR A 38 -20.78 5.03 1.39
C THR A 38 -19.70 4.05 1.75
N MET A 39 -18.56 4.55 2.16
CA MET A 39 -17.48 3.72 2.65
C MET A 39 -17.84 3.04 3.93
N THR A 40 -17.83 1.72 3.89
CA THR A 40 -17.94 0.88 5.07
C THR A 40 -16.56 0.41 5.51
N VAL A 41 -15.69 1.34 5.88
CA VAL A 41 -14.37 1.00 6.41
C VAL A 41 -14.30 1.46 7.85
N TYR A 42 -14.24 0.53 8.74
CA TYR A 42 -14.42 0.78 10.16
C TYR A 42 -13.27 0.27 10.99
N SER A 43 -13.30 0.65 12.23
CA SER A 43 -12.43 0.17 13.30
C SER A 43 -12.38 -1.36 13.45
N SER A 44 -13.30 -2.09 12.82
CA SER A 44 -13.37 -3.55 12.81
C SER A 44 -12.89 -4.19 11.49
N TYR A 45 -12.31 -3.42 10.57
CA TYR A 45 -11.83 -3.94 9.30
C TYR A 45 -10.69 -4.96 9.51
N THR A 46 -10.85 -6.14 8.95
CA THR A 46 -9.81 -7.18 8.93
C THR A 46 -9.20 -7.23 7.54
N PRO A 47 -7.88 -6.98 7.40
CA PRO A 47 -7.18 -7.04 6.13
C PRO A 47 -7.34 -8.42 5.46
N ASP A 48 -7.47 -8.43 4.15
CA ASP A 48 -7.52 -9.64 3.34
C ASP A 48 -6.50 -9.53 2.20
N PHE A 49 -5.49 -10.39 2.23
CA PHE A 49 -4.40 -10.40 1.26
C PHE A 49 -4.71 -11.25 0.01
N LYS A 50 -5.94 -11.70 -0.16
CA LYS A 50 -6.35 -12.43 -1.36
C LYS A 50 -6.54 -11.46 -2.51
N CYS A 51 -5.79 -11.67 -3.58
CA CYS A 51 -6.01 -11.01 -4.84
C CYS A 51 -7.20 -11.62 -5.56
N THR A 52 -8.35 -10.99 -5.50
CA THR A 52 -9.56 -11.46 -6.19
C THR A 52 -9.70 -10.81 -7.56
N THR A 53 -10.45 -11.44 -8.45
CA THR A 53 -10.79 -10.96 -9.78
C THR A 53 -12.25 -10.50 -9.86
N ASP A 54 -12.89 -10.27 -8.73
CA ASP A 54 -14.25 -9.79 -8.68
C ASP A 54 -14.31 -8.33 -9.20
N GLY A 55 -15.37 -7.99 -9.88
CA GLY A 55 -15.70 -6.76 -10.59
C GLY A 55 -14.81 -5.52 -10.52
N ASN A 56 -13.99 -5.36 -9.50
CA ASN A 56 -13.12 -4.20 -9.27
C ASN A 56 -11.62 -4.55 -9.23
N GLY A 57 -11.28 -5.82 -9.09
CA GLY A 57 -9.89 -6.30 -9.08
C GLY A 57 -9.57 -7.10 -10.33
N LYS A 58 -8.36 -6.96 -10.82
CA LYS A 58 -7.84 -7.71 -11.96
C LYS A 58 -7.00 -8.92 -11.53
N GLY A 59 -6.99 -9.23 -10.23
CA GLY A 59 -6.11 -10.23 -9.65
C GLY A 59 -4.69 -9.70 -9.43
N PRO A 60 -3.71 -10.61 -9.31
CA PRO A 60 -2.34 -10.22 -9.07
C PRO A 60 -1.72 -9.54 -10.29
N VAL A 61 -1.00 -8.46 -10.04
CA VAL A 61 -0.18 -7.76 -11.04
C VAL A 61 1.26 -8.23 -10.88
N ASN A 62 1.86 -8.75 -11.94
CA ASN A 62 3.26 -9.15 -11.95
C ASN A 62 4.13 -7.95 -12.37
N ALA A 63 5.03 -7.52 -11.48
CA ALA A 63 5.92 -6.39 -11.71
C ALA A 63 7.17 -6.48 -10.84
N SER A 64 8.23 -5.77 -11.22
CA SER A 64 9.43 -5.62 -10.39
C SER A 64 9.24 -4.58 -9.29
N VAL A 65 8.31 -3.65 -9.48
CA VAL A 65 8.02 -2.55 -8.56
C VAL A 65 6.51 -2.45 -8.40
N GLY A 66 6.04 -2.38 -7.18
CA GLY A 66 4.64 -2.14 -6.83
C GLY A 66 4.46 -0.99 -5.86
N LEU A 67 3.24 -0.81 -5.40
CA LEU A 67 2.88 0.03 -4.28
C LEU A 67 2.19 -0.84 -3.23
N LEU A 68 2.10 -0.36 -2.00
CA LEU A 68 1.32 -1.03 -0.96
C LEU A 68 -0.17 -0.93 -1.27
N SER A 69 -0.88 -2.02 -1.02
CA SER A 69 -2.35 -2.03 -1.04
C SER A 69 -2.92 -1.40 0.23
N TYR A 70 -4.22 -1.08 0.21
CA TYR A 70 -4.95 -0.65 1.40
C TYR A 70 -4.83 -1.66 2.56
N ASP A 71 -5.02 -2.94 2.25
CA ASP A 71 -4.97 -4.03 3.24
C ASP A 71 -3.59 -4.15 3.90
N GLU A 72 -2.52 -3.99 3.14
CA GLU A 72 -1.15 -4.00 3.69
C GLU A 72 -0.89 -2.81 4.60
N VAL A 73 -1.42 -1.64 4.27
CA VAL A 73 -1.30 -0.45 5.14
C VAL A 73 -2.11 -0.62 6.42
N VAL A 74 -3.32 -1.18 6.36
CA VAL A 74 -4.12 -1.49 7.55
C VAL A 74 -3.42 -2.53 8.43
N HIS A 75 -2.87 -3.58 7.83
CA HIS A 75 -2.10 -4.58 8.56
C HIS A 75 -0.88 -3.98 9.26
N ALA A 76 -0.25 -2.99 8.65
CA ALA A 76 0.86 -2.27 9.25
C ALA A 76 0.46 -1.32 10.38
N GLY A 77 -0.83 -1.06 10.59
CA GLY A 77 -1.36 -0.20 11.65
C GLY A 77 -2.03 1.10 11.18
N GLY A 78 -2.21 1.27 9.87
CA GLY A 78 -3.01 2.38 9.34
C GLY A 78 -4.50 2.16 9.55
N TYR A 79 -5.24 3.22 9.86
CA TYR A 79 -6.70 3.17 10.02
C TYR A 79 -7.38 4.24 9.17
N TYR A 80 -8.56 3.90 8.67
CA TYR A 80 -9.36 4.87 7.95
C TYR A 80 -9.75 6.04 8.84
N ASN A 81 -9.44 7.24 8.38
CA ASN A 81 -9.82 8.51 9.00
C ASN A 81 -9.42 8.65 10.49
N GLN A 82 -8.50 7.82 10.98
CA GLN A 82 -7.98 7.88 12.33
C GLN A 82 -6.47 8.07 12.31
N SER A 83 -5.99 9.08 12.97
CA SER A 83 -4.56 9.36 13.08
C SER A 83 -3.84 8.26 13.86
N ASN A 84 -2.74 7.77 13.32
CA ASN A 84 -1.83 6.87 13.99
C ASN A 84 -0.39 7.20 13.60
N SER A 85 0.41 7.64 14.55
CA SER A 85 1.83 7.93 14.33
C SER A 85 2.77 6.81 14.78
N ASN A 86 2.21 5.69 15.27
CA ASN A 86 2.98 4.64 15.94
C ASN A 86 3.24 3.41 15.06
N TYR A 87 3.12 3.52 13.74
CA TYR A 87 3.41 2.41 12.85
C TYR A 87 4.53 2.76 11.86
N TYR A 88 5.24 1.74 11.37
CA TYR A 88 6.48 1.95 10.61
C TYR A 88 6.29 2.61 9.23
N LEU A 89 5.09 2.58 8.67
CA LEU A 89 4.78 3.26 7.41
C LEU A 89 4.45 4.74 7.59
N TYR A 90 4.25 5.19 8.83
CA TYR A 90 3.98 6.59 9.14
C TYR A 90 5.08 7.52 8.62
N ASN A 91 4.65 8.63 8.06
CA ASN A 91 5.54 9.71 7.66
C ASN A 91 4.81 11.05 7.80
N SER A 92 5.29 11.90 8.67
CA SER A 92 4.67 13.20 8.98
C SER A 92 4.83 14.25 7.87
N ALA A 93 5.66 14.00 6.87
CA ALA A 93 6.01 15.00 5.86
C ALA A 93 5.31 14.81 4.51
N ILE A 94 4.75 13.63 4.24
CA ILE A 94 4.25 13.31 2.90
C ILE A 94 2.92 12.59 2.91
N TYR A 95 2.09 12.94 1.93
CA TYR A 95 0.95 12.15 1.47
C TYR A 95 1.44 11.21 0.37
N TRP A 96 1.01 9.93 0.40
CA TRP A 96 1.43 8.98 -0.62
C TRP A 96 0.31 8.02 -1.02
N TRP A 97 0.26 7.69 -2.31
CA TRP A 97 -0.74 6.78 -2.88
C TRP A 97 -0.47 5.33 -2.50
N THR A 98 -1.55 4.58 -2.25
CA THR A 98 -1.54 3.12 -2.33
C THR A 98 -1.82 2.69 -3.76
N MET A 99 -1.77 1.39 -4.06
CA MET A 99 -2.22 0.90 -5.37
C MET A 99 -3.72 0.53 -5.39
N SER A 100 -4.41 0.63 -4.28
CA SER A 100 -5.79 0.18 -4.18
C SER A 100 -6.78 1.27 -4.62
N PRO A 101 -7.64 0.97 -5.60
CA PRO A 101 -8.74 1.86 -5.95
C PRO A 101 -9.69 2.00 -4.78
N ALA A 102 -10.22 3.19 -4.58
CA ALA A 102 -11.15 3.50 -3.51
C ALA A 102 -12.59 3.65 -4.01
N GLY A 103 -12.81 4.21 -5.19
CA GLY A 103 -14.15 4.37 -5.72
C GLY A 103 -14.29 5.43 -6.80
N PHE A 104 -15.53 5.85 -7.00
CA PHE A 104 -15.89 6.90 -7.94
C PHE A 104 -16.95 7.81 -7.27
N ASN A 105 -16.72 9.13 -7.30
CA ASN A 105 -17.59 10.09 -6.62
C ASN A 105 -18.63 10.76 -7.54
N GLY A 106 -18.86 10.20 -8.72
CA GLY A 106 -19.73 10.79 -9.75
C GLY A 106 -18.99 11.66 -10.77
N SER A 107 -17.78 12.11 -10.46
CA SER A 107 -16.95 12.94 -11.34
C SER A 107 -15.55 12.40 -11.53
N TYR A 108 -14.95 11.85 -10.48
CA TYR A 108 -13.56 11.37 -10.49
C TYR A 108 -13.43 9.99 -9.89
N SER A 109 -12.54 9.19 -10.45
CA SER A 109 -12.04 7.98 -9.79
C SER A 109 -11.23 8.36 -8.56
N ARG A 110 -11.29 7.55 -7.51
CA ARG A 110 -10.60 7.78 -6.25
C ARG A 110 -9.69 6.60 -5.91
N VAL A 111 -8.59 6.92 -5.28
CA VAL A 111 -7.57 5.96 -4.83
C VAL A 111 -7.30 6.18 -3.34
N TRP A 112 -7.00 5.12 -2.63
CA TRP A 112 -6.57 5.19 -1.24
C TRP A 112 -5.19 5.83 -1.13
N PHE A 113 -5.01 6.67 -0.12
CA PHE A 113 -3.73 7.29 0.21
C PHE A 113 -3.50 7.29 1.72
N VAL A 114 -2.24 7.42 2.10
CA VAL A 114 -1.84 7.62 3.50
C VAL A 114 -1.50 9.08 3.72
N GLY A 115 -2.13 9.67 4.72
CA GLY A 115 -1.95 11.06 5.10
C GLY A 115 -0.84 11.31 6.11
N THR A 116 -0.49 12.57 6.30
CA THR A 116 0.55 12.99 7.28
C THR A 116 0.21 12.70 8.74
N PRO A 117 -1.07 12.58 9.15
CA PRO A 117 -1.40 12.09 10.50
C PRO A 117 -1.27 10.56 10.63
N GLY A 118 -0.87 9.86 9.57
CA GLY A 118 -0.80 8.39 9.54
C GLY A 118 -2.15 7.71 9.31
N ASN A 119 -3.19 8.47 9.01
CA ASN A 119 -4.49 7.91 8.62
C ASN A 119 -4.50 7.44 7.17
N ILE A 120 -5.42 6.54 6.86
CA ILE A 120 -5.75 6.23 5.47
C ILE A 120 -7.02 7.01 5.11
N ASN A 121 -7.03 7.56 3.90
CA ASN A 121 -8.20 8.22 3.33
C ASN A 121 -8.20 8.02 1.82
N ASP A 122 -9.22 8.54 1.13
CA ASP A 122 -9.34 8.45 -0.31
C ASP A 122 -9.36 9.84 -0.95
N ARG A 123 -8.81 9.95 -2.15
CA ARG A 123 -8.76 11.19 -2.93
C ARG A 123 -8.97 10.91 -4.40
N ASP A 124 -9.43 11.94 -5.09
CA ASP A 124 -9.56 11.95 -6.54
C ASP A 124 -8.18 11.80 -7.21
N VAL A 125 -8.10 11.01 -8.25
CA VAL A 125 -6.85 10.74 -8.98
C VAL A 125 -6.22 11.99 -9.61
N THR A 126 -6.95 13.09 -9.67
CA THR A 126 -6.44 14.40 -10.11
C THR A 126 -5.55 15.10 -9.06
N ASN A 127 -5.55 14.62 -7.82
CA ASN A 127 -4.69 15.16 -6.77
C ASN A 127 -3.26 14.63 -6.90
N THR A 128 -2.31 15.46 -6.50
CA THR A 128 -0.89 15.08 -6.51
C THR A 128 -0.46 14.59 -5.14
N HIS A 129 -0.04 13.33 -5.07
CA HIS A 129 0.60 12.72 -3.90
C HIS A 129 1.88 12.01 -4.34
N ARG A 130 2.72 11.66 -3.38
CA ARG A 130 3.98 10.95 -3.68
C ARG A 130 3.72 9.46 -3.88
N LEU A 131 4.67 8.79 -4.49
CA LEU A 131 4.71 7.33 -4.58
C LEU A 131 5.67 6.78 -3.52
N ARG A 132 5.30 5.64 -2.96
CA ARG A 132 6.13 4.85 -2.05
C ARG A 132 6.29 3.46 -2.66
N ALA A 133 7.34 3.32 -3.44
CA ALA A 133 7.64 2.09 -4.16
C ALA A 133 7.92 0.93 -3.18
N VAL A 134 7.46 -0.24 -3.54
CA VAL A 134 7.73 -1.51 -2.88
C VAL A 134 8.47 -2.42 -3.84
N LEU A 135 9.50 -3.08 -3.34
CA LEU A 135 10.29 -4.06 -4.05
C LEU A 135 10.21 -5.39 -3.29
N SER A 136 10.14 -6.48 -4.01
CA SER A 136 10.38 -7.81 -3.47
C SER A 136 11.82 -8.21 -3.73
N LEU A 137 12.46 -8.82 -2.75
CA LEU A 137 13.80 -9.38 -2.92
C LEU A 137 13.69 -10.81 -3.47
N ASN A 138 14.72 -11.26 -4.17
CA ASN A 138 14.84 -12.66 -4.54
C ASN A 138 14.87 -13.54 -3.29
N ALA A 139 14.30 -14.74 -3.38
CA ALA A 139 14.14 -15.63 -2.24
C ALA A 139 15.47 -16.09 -1.61
N ASP A 140 16.55 -16.06 -2.37
CA ASP A 140 17.90 -16.39 -1.94
C ASP A 140 18.68 -15.21 -1.37
N THR A 141 18.06 -14.02 -1.30
CA THR A 141 18.70 -12.83 -0.77
C THR A 141 18.87 -12.95 0.75
N LEU A 142 20.13 -13.00 1.18
CA LEU A 142 20.43 -13.02 2.61
C LEU A 142 20.18 -11.64 3.22
N VAL A 143 19.57 -11.63 4.39
CA VAL A 143 19.33 -10.42 5.17
C VAL A 143 19.84 -10.59 6.60
N THR A 144 20.23 -9.50 7.21
CA THR A 144 20.56 -9.41 8.64
C THR A 144 19.55 -8.49 9.32
N GLY A 145 19.50 -8.51 10.65
CA GLY A 145 18.55 -7.73 11.44
C GLY A 145 17.31 -8.53 11.85
N SER A 146 16.59 -8.00 12.82
CA SER A 146 15.41 -8.62 13.41
C SER A 146 14.08 -8.11 12.82
N GLY A 147 14.11 -7.14 11.91
CA GLY A 147 12.93 -6.54 11.29
C GLY A 147 12.22 -5.51 12.18
N THR A 148 12.79 -5.15 13.32
CA THR A 148 12.23 -4.12 14.21
C THR A 148 12.61 -2.70 13.74
N SER A 149 11.95 -1.69 14.28
CA SER A 149 12.29 -0.29 13.97
C SER A 149 13.69 0.11 14.42
N SER A 150 14.22 -0.53 15.46
CA SER A 150 15.59 -0.31 15.97
C SER A 150 16.64 -1.18 15.28
N ASP A 151 16.23 -2.27 14.67
CA ASP A 151 17.10 -3.21 13.95
C ASP A 151 16.38 -3.71 12.68
N PRO A 152 16.20 -2.85 11.66
CA PRO A 152 15.55 -3.21 10.42
C PRO A 152 16.36 -4.23 9.62
N TYR A 153 15.66 -5.01 8.81
CA TYR A 153 16.36 -5.90 7.87
C TYR A 153 17.30 -5.12 6.94
N LYS A 154 18.48 -5.64 6.74
CA LYS A 154 19.50 -5.13 5.81
C LYS A 154 19.91 -6.26 4.88
N VAL A 155 20.07 -5.96 3.62
CA VAL A 155 20.62 -6.93 2.66
C VAL A 155 22.06 -7.20 3.05
N ALA A 156 22.42 -8.48 3.21
CA ALA A 156 23.79 -8.86 3.48
C ALA A 156 24.64 -8.64 2.21
N SER A 157 25.82 -8.03 2.41
CA SER A 157 26.82 -7.81 1.35
C SER A 157 27.54 -9.11 0.97
#